data_7a47956864f59288d295a993bf790ffa
#
_entry.id   7a47956864f59288d295a993bf790ffa
#
_cell.length_a   1.000
_cell.length_b   1.000
_cell.length_c   1.000
_cell.angle_alpha   90.00
_cell.angle_beta   90.00
_cell.angle_gamma   90.00
#
_symmetry.space_group_name_H-M   'P 1'
#
loop_
_entity.id
_entity.type
_entity.pdbx_description
1 polymer ?
#
loop_
_entity_poly.entity_id
_entity_poly.type
_entity_poly.pdbx_seq_one_letter_code
_entity_poly.pdbx_strand_id
1 'polypeptide(L)'
;MKLAVLKENMQGLFNAVVVQAADDYREATVTLMEKPDDKNALAMLEDCRSFFLSEDFCFFTSIPGADILHRLEREQEENRKKVEAFRELKAELARARQAFVESNYCDEAILEKGAIIAASLKDMSRQAKRQWKQLFRLERRDKKMMQDFENWRRELKWQKAS
;
A
#
# COMPACT_ATOMS: atom_id res chain seq x y z
N MET A 1 16.80 0.47 -43.36
CA MET A 1 16.19 -0.53 -42.48
C MET A 1 16.92 -0.76 -41.15
N LYS A 2 18.23 -1.01 -41.17
CA LYS A 2 19.02 -1.23 -39.92
C LYS A 2 19.05 -0.05 -38.94
N LEU A 3 19.05 1.21 -39.41
CA LEU A 3 19.12 2.40 -38.54
C LEU A 3 17.81 2.67 -37.81
N ALA A 4 16.66 2.39 -38.43
CA ALA A 4 15.35 2.56 -37.78
C ALA A 4 15.14 1.52 -36.64
N VAL A 5 15.52 0.28 -36.90
CA VAL A 5 15.45 -0.80 -35.89
C VAL A 5 16.40 -0.53 -34.72
N LEU A 6 17.58 0.03 -34.98
CA LEU A 6 18.53 0.45 -33.93
C LEU A 6 17.95 1.60 -33.07
N LYS A 7 17.30 2.59 -33.67
CA LYS A 7 16.66 3.69 -32.93
C LYS A 7 15.49 3.20 -32.07
N GLU A 8 14.64 2.30 -32.58
CA GLU A 8 13.54 1.71 -31.83
C GLU A 8 14.06 0.88 -30.65
N ASN A 9 15.12 0.09 -30.84
CA ASN A 9 15.72 -0.69 -29.76
C ASN A 9 16.37 0.19 -28.70
N MET A 10 17.04 1.29 -29.09
CA MET A 10 17.61 2.26 -28.15
C MET A 10 16.52 2.98 -27.34
N GLN A 11 15.43 3.41 -28.00
CA GLN A 11 14.32 4.04 -27.30
C GLN A 11 13.65 3.07 -26.32
N GLY A 12 13.50 1.80 -26.69
CA GLY A 12 13.01 0.77 -25.78
C GLY A 12 13.90 0.59 -24.55
N LEU A 13 15.21 0.61 -24.73
CA LEU A 13 16.17 0.54 -23.63
C LEU A 13 16.08 1.78 -22.73
N PHE A 14 16.03 2.99 -23.30
CA PHE A 14 15.91 4.22 -22.53
C PHE A 14 14.62 4.26 -21.72
N ASN A 15 13.50 3.88 -22.31
CA ASN A 15 12.24 3.77 -21.59
C ASN A 15 12.32 2.74 -20.44
N ALA A 16 12.98 1.61 -20.64
CA ALA A 16 13.17 0.60 -19.60
C ALA A 16 14.00 1.15 -18.42
N VAL A 17 15.02 1.95 -18.66
CA VAL A 17 15.83 2.60 -17.60
C VAL A 17 14.97 3.58 -16.79
N VAL A 18 14.15 4.41 -17.45
CA VAL A 18 13.26 5.35 -16.76
C VAL A 18 12.21 4.62 -15.91
N VAL A 19 11.63 3.55 -16.46
CA VAL A 19 10.66 2.72 -15.72
C VAL A 19 11.32 2.06 -14.51
N GLN A 20 12.52 1.50 -14.68
CA GLN A 20 13.26 0.89 -13.59
C GLN A 20 13.55 1.90 -12.47
N ALA A 21 14.04 3.09 -12.79
CA ALA A 21 14.28 4.13 -11.80
C ALA A 21 13.02 4.58 -11.07
N ALA A 22 11.86 4.60 -11.76
CA ALA A 22 10.59 4.90 -11.13
C ALA A 22 10.12 3.77 -10.18
N ASP A 23 10.37 2.52 -10.55
CA ASP A 23 10.04 1.36 -9.71
C ASP A 23 10.97 1.28 -8.49
N ASP A 24 12.26 1.55 -8.66
CA ASP A 24 13.25 1.65 -7.57
C ASP A 24 12.86 2.76 -6.58
N TYR A 25 12.41 3.92 -7.10
CA TYR A 25 11.89 5.02 -6.26
C TYR A 25 10.67 4.57 -5.43
N ARG A 26 9.73 3.86 -6.04
CA ARG A 26 8.54 3.33 -5.36
C ARG A 26 8.92 2.31 -4.28
N GLU A 27 9.83 1.39 -4.59
CA GLU A 27 10.32 0.38 -3.65
C GLU A 27 11.01 1.02 -2.45
N ALA A 28 11.89 1.99 -2.69
CA ALA A 28 12.56 2.73 -1.64
C ALA A 28 11.56 3.47 -0.73
N THR A 29 10.55 4.15 -1.30
CA THR A 29 9.54 4.87 -0.53
C THR A 29 8.67 3.94 0.31
N VAL A 30 8.30 2.76 -0.21
CA VAL A 30 7.56 1.72 0.53
C VAL A 30 8.40 1.20 1.70
N THR A 31 9.66 0.94 1.46
CA THR A 31 10.58 0.47 2.51
C THR A 31 10.72 1.50 3.63
N LEU A 32 10.81 2.80 3.29
CA LEU A 32 10.89 3.89 4.27
C LEU A 32 9.60 4.11 5.06
N MET A 33 8.43 3.74 4.52
CA MET A 33 7.18 3.75 5.28
C MET A 33 7.16 2.68 6.39
N GLU A 34 7.85 1.55 6.17
CA GLU A 34 8.00 0.48 7.16
C GLU A 34 9.19 0.71 8.10
N LYS A 35 10.30 1.22 7.55
CA LYS A 35 11.59 1.43 8.23
C LYS A 35 12.17 2.78 7.84
N PRO A 36 11.80 3.86 8.54
CA PRO A 36 12.22 5.22 8.19
C PRO A 36 13.74 5.45 8.15
N ASP A 37 14.51 4.66 8.90
CA ASP A 37 15.97 4.80 9.02
C ASP A 37 16.74 3.80 8.14
N ASP A 38 16.08 3.14 7.17
CA ASP A 38 16.76 2.21 6.28
C ASP A 38 17.73 2.95 5.33
N LYS A 39 19.02 2.77 5.58
CA LYS A 39 20.09 3.48 4.86
C LYS A 39 20.14 3.13 3.37
N ASN A 40 19.81 1.89 3.00
CA ASN A 40 19.84 1.45 1.61
C ASN A 40 18.66 2.08 0.84
N ALA A 41 17.48 2.12 1.46
CA ALA A 41 16.32 2.76 0.87
C ALA A 41 16.50 4.29 0.74
N LEU A 42 17.14 4.94 1.73
CA LEU A 42 17.47 6.36 1.64
C LEU A 42 18.47 6.64 0.51
N ALA A 43 19.51 5.83 0.38
CA ALA A 43 20.49 5.97 -0.70
C ALA A 43 19.84 5.75 -2.07
N MET A 44 19.04 4.70 -2.23
CA MET A 44 18.30 4.42 -3.47
C MET A 44 17.37 5.57 -3.85
N LEU A 45 16.67 6.15 -2.89
CA LEU A 45 15.79 7.30 -3.12
C LEU A 45 16.56 8.51 -3.65
N GLU A 46 17.73 8.80 -3.05
CA GLU A 46 18.58 9.90 -3.46
C GLU A 46 19.18 9.66 -4.85
N ASP A 47 19.62 8.45 -5.15
CA ASP A 47 20.12 8.06 -6.48
C ASP A 47 19.05 8.23 -7.56
N CYS A 48 17.81 7.80 -7.30
CA CYS A 48 16.69 8.00 -8.21
C CYS A 48 16.37 9.48 -8.43
N ARG A 49 16.39 10.30 -7.38
CA ARG A 49 16.18 11.75 -7.49
C ARG A 49 17.26 12.40 -8.32
N SER A 50 18.52 12.08 -8.04
CA SER A 50 19.66 12.58 -8.78
C SER A 50 19.60 12.20 -10.27
N PHE A 51 19.17 10.97 -10.58
CA PHE A 51 18.96 10.53 -11.96
C PHE A 51 17.88 11.36 -12.67
N PHE A 52 16.69 11.54 -12.07
CA PHE A 52 15.60 12.30 -12.68
C PHE A 52 15.92 13.79 -12.86
N LEU A 53 16.75 14.36 -11.98
CA LEU A 53 17.14 15.77 -12.01
C LEU A 53 18.45 16.01 -12.77
N SER A 54 19.09 14.97 -13.31
CA SER A 54 20.34 15.12 -14.07
C SER A 54 20.10 15.83 -15.40
N GLU A 55 21.12 16.57 -15.85
CA GLU A 55 21.09 17.24 -17.17
C GLU A 55 20.97 16.22 -18.32
N ASP A 56 21.53 15.03 -18.13
CA ASP A 56 21.53 13.95 -19.11
C ASP A 56 20.18 13.23 -19.23
N PHE A 57 19.23 13.47 -18.30
CA PHE A 57 17.94 12.79 -18.32
C PHE A 57 17.15 13.00 -19.62
N CYS A 58 17.31 14.15 -20.26
CA CYS A 58 16.67 14.45 -21.55
C CYS A 58 17.03 13.50 -22.69
N PHE A 59 18.14 12.76 -22.57
CA PHE A 59 18.51 11.72 -23.54
C PHE A 59 17.63 10.48 -23.46
N PHE A 60 17.00 10.21 -22.30
CA PHE A 60 16.20 9.02 -22.07
C PHE A 60 14.74 9.20 -22.49
N THR A 61 14.19 10.39 -22.34
CA THR A 61 12.78 10.67 -22.66
C THR A 61 12.57 12.17 -22.90
N SER A 62 11.49 12.50 -23.65
CA SER A 62 11.06 13.88 -23.85
C SER A 62 10.27 14.46 -22.66
N ILE A 63 9.90 13.63 -21.67
CA ILE A 63 9.21 14.08 -20.47
C ILE A 63 10.26 14.63 -19.51
N PRO A 64 10.10 15.84 -18.96
CA PRO A 64 11.03 16.37 -17.96
C PRO A 64 11.11 15.45 -16.74
N GLY A 65 12.32 15.15 -16.26
CA GLY A 65 12.51 14.29 -15.10
C GLY A 65 11.89 14.86 -13.83
N ALA A 66 11.88 16.19 -13.68
CA ALA A 66 11.17 16.87 -12.59
C ALA A 66 9.67 16.56 -12.58
N ASP A 67 9.02 16.46 -13.73
CA ASP A 67 7.58 16.14 -13.81
C ASP A 67 7.31 14.68 -13.40
N ILE A 68 8.20 13.77 -13.77
CA ILE A 68 8.12 12.37 -13.34
C ILE A 68 8.29 12.29 -11.82
N LEU A 69 9.31 12.95 -11.28
CA LEU A 69 9.58 12.98 -9.85
C LEU A 69 8.39 13.55 -9.06
N HIS A 70 7.82 14.66 -9.52
CA HIS A 70 6.63 15.25 -8.88
C HIS A 70 5.41 14.31 -8.88
N ARG A 71 5.23 13.53 -9.97
CA ARG A 71 4.16 12.49 -9.98
C ARG A 71 4.44 11.38 -8.99
N LEU A 72 5.69 10.91 -8.87
CA LEU A 72 6.09 9.89 -7.92
C LEU A 72 5.92 10.36 -6.48
N GLU A 73 6.28 11.61 -6.16
CA GLU A 73 6.10 12.21 -4.84
C GLU A 73 4.61 12.31 -4.46
N ARG A 74 3.75 12.72 -5.39
CA ARG A 74 2.30 12.75 -5.18
C ARG A 74 1.72 11.35 -4.97
N GLU A 75 2.15 10.37 -5.75
CA GLU A 75 1.78 8.97 -5.59
C GLU A 75 2.19 8.45 -4.20
N GLN A 76 3.39 8.79 -3.75
CA GLN A 76 3.89 8.45 -2.41
C GLN A 76 3.00 9.04 -1.30
N GLU A 77 2.61 10.29 -1.41
CA GLU A 77 1.76 10.95 -0.42
C GLU A 77 0.36 10.31 -0.35
N GLU A 78 -0.23 9.97 -1.51
CA GLU A 78 -1.49 9.24 -1.56
C GLU A 78 -1.39 7.85 -0.92
N ASN A 79 -0.27 7.15 -1.14
CA ASN A 79 -0.02 5.85 -0.53
C ASN A 79 0.18 5.94 0.98
N ARG A 80 0.89 6.97 1.45
CA ARG A 80 1.05 7.23 2.88
C ARG A 80 -0.30 7.39 3.58
N LYS A 81 -1.20 8.18 3.02
CA LYS A 81 -2.57 8.36 3.54
C LYS A 81 -3.35 7.05 3.59
N LYS A 82 -3.23 6.21 2.56
CA LYS A 82 -3.87 4.88 2.55
C LYS A 82 -3.32 3.97 3.64
N VAL A 83 -2.01 3.97 3.85
CA VAL A 83 -1.36 3.18 4.92
C VAL A 83 -1.80 3.65 6.30
N GLU A 84 -1.86 4.96 6.53
CA GLU A 84 -2.33 5.54 7.79
C GLU A 84 -3.78 5.15 8.07
N ALA A 85 -4.68 5.32 7.09
CA ALA A 85 -6.08 4.93 7.21
C ALA A 85 -6.22 3.42 7.52
N PHE A 86 -5.41 2.58 6.89
CA PHE A 86 -5.41 1.14 7.17
C PHE A 86 -4.94 0.82 8.60
N ARG A 87 -3.91 1.51 9.09
CA ARG A 87 -3.41 1.35 10.46
C ARG A 87 -4.44 1.81 11.49
N GLU A 88 -5.14 2.91 11.24
CA GLU A 88 -6.21 3.41 12.10
C GLU A 88 -7.37 2.41 12.20
N LEU A 89 -7.82 1.88 11.07
CA LEU A 89 -8.87 0.85 11.05
C LEU A 89 -8.45 -0.43 11.78
N LYS A 90 -7.18 -0.86 11.66
CA LYS A 90 -6.65 -1.99 12.41
C LYS A 90 -6.69 -1.74 13.93
N ALA A 91 -6.29 -0.54 14.35
CA ALA A 91 -6.33 -0.16 15.76
C ALA A 91 -7.78 -0.07 16.27
N GLU A 92 -8.71 0.46 15.46
CA GLU A 92 -10.13 0.52 15.78
C GLU A 92 -10.76 -0.88 15.89
N LEU A 93 -10.41 -1.80 14.99
CA LEU A 93 -10.84 -3.20 15.06
C LEU A 93 -10.37 -3.87 16.35
N ALA A 94 -9.12 -3.63 16.75
CA ALA A 94 -8.58 -4.19 17.98
C ALA A 94 -9.33 -3.65 19.22
N ARG A 95 -9.63 -2.35 19.24
CA ARG A 95 -10.46 -1.73 20.32
C ARG A 95 -11.87 -2.28 20.35
N ALA A 96 -12.53 -2.40 19.19
CA ALA A 96 -13.88 -2.96 19.11
C ALA A 96 -13.90 -4.43 19.60
N ARG A 97 -12.88 -5.21 19.25
CA ARG A 97 -12.74 -6.59 19.75
C ARG A 97 -12.64 -6.64 21.28
N GLN A 98 -11.77 -5.82 21.85
CA GLN A 98 -11.58 -5.77 23.29
C GLN A 98 -12.86 -5.34 23.99
N ALA A 99 -13.52 -4.29 23.53
CA ALA A 99 -14.79 -3.81 24.10
C ALA A 99 -15.89 -4.86 24.02
N PHE A 100 -15.99 -5.63 22.93
CA PHE A 100 -16.98 -6.70 22.80
C PHE A 100 -16.72 -7.85 23.78
N VAL A 101 -15.46 -8.22 23.99
CA VAL A 101 -15.08 -9.22 25.01
C VAL A 101 -15.40 -8.72 26.43
N GLU A 102 -15.09 -7.45 26.73
CA GLU A 102 -15.39 -6.82 28.02
C GLU A 102 -16.88 -6.71 28.32
N SER A 103 -17.73 -6.58 27.28
CA SER A 103 -19.19 -6.64 27.40
C SER A 103 -19.77 -8.06 27.61
N ASN A 104 -18.89 -9.06 27.82
CA ASN A 104 -19.29 -10.48 27.86
C ASN A 104 -20.00 -10.96 26.59
N TYR A 105 -19.60 -10.46 25.44
CA TYR A 105 -20.15 -10.81 24.11
C TYR A 105 -21.63 -10.45 23.94
N CYS A 106 -22.13 -9.44 24.66
CA CYS A 106 -23.55 -9.09 24.67
C CYS A 106 -23.90 -7.81 23.92
N ASP A 107 -22.91 -6.95 23.62
CA ASP A 107 -23.16 -5.64 22.97
C ASP A 107 -23.22 -5.77 21.45
N GLU A 108 -24.44 -5.82 20.89
CA GLU A 108 -24.70 -5.92 19.47
C GLU A 108 -24.19 -4.70 18.68
N ALA A 109 -24.22 -3.50 19.25
CA ALA A 109 -23.77 -2.30 18.57
C ALA A 109 -22.24 -2.34 18.35
N ILE A 110 -21.49 -2.84 19.33
CA ILE A 110 -20.04 -3.06 19.18
C ILE A 110 -19.76 -4.16 18.15
N LEU A 111 -20.55 -5.23 18.16
CA LEU A 111 -20.40 -6.32 17.21
C LEU A 111 -20.63 -5.85 15.75
N GLU A 112 -21.70 -5.09 15.48
CA GLU A 112 -21.98 -4.56 14.15
C GLU A 112 -20.89 -3.58 13.69
N LYS A 113 -20.46 -2.67 14.58
CA LYS A 113 -19.35 -1.77 14.30
C LYS A 113 -18.08 -2.54 13.94
N GLY A 114 -17.72 -3.54 14.72
CA GLY A 114 -16.56 -4.40 14.46
C GLY A 114 -16.65 -5.14 13.13
N ALA A 115 -17.84 -5.65 12.78
CA ALA A 115 -18.08 -6.33 11.51
C ALA A 115 -17.91 -5.39 10.30
N ILE A 116 -18.38 -4.14 10.40
CA ILE A 116 -18.20 -3.12 9.36
C ILE A 116 -16.73 -2.79 9.16
N ILE A 117 -15.98 -2.57 10.24
CA ILE A 117 -14.53 -2.30 10.18
C ILE A 117 -13.80 -3.49 9.57
N ALA A 118 -14.11 -4.71 9.97
CA ALA A 118 -13.52 -5.94 9.43
C ALA A 118 -13.76 -6.07 7.91
N ALA A 119 -14.98 -5.77 7.45
CA ALA A 119 -15.32 -5.76 6.02
C ALA A 119 -14.50 -4.72 5.25
N SER A 120 -14.40 -3.49 5.78
CA SER A 120 -13.61 -2.40 5.17
C SER A 120 -12.13 -2.77 5.06
N LEU A 121 -11.53 -3.34 6.10
CA LEU A 121 -10.15 -3.82 6.08
C LEU A 121 -9.93 -4.93 5.04
N LYS A 122 -10.89 -5.84 4.91
CA LYS A 122 -10.83 -6.92 3.92
C LYS A 122 -10.82 -6.38 2.50
N ASP A 123 -11.64 -5.38 2.22
CA ASP A 123 -11.72 -4.74 0.91
C ASP A 123 -10.47 -3.92 0.60
N MET A 124 -9.97 -3.12 1.55
CA MET A 124 -8.69 -2.42 1.42
C MET A 124 -7.53 -3.38 1.17
N SER A 125 -7.48 -4.49 1.90
CA SER A 125 -6.45 -5.52 1.72
C SER A 125 -6.53 -6.19 0.35
N ARG A 126 -7.73 -6.41 -0.21
CA ARG A 126 -7.91 -6.96 -1.56
C ARG A 126 -7.43 -5.99 -2.64
N GLN A 127 -7.76 -4.70 -2.52
CA GLN A 127 -7.31 -3.66 -3.43
C GLN A 127 -5.78 -3.52 -3.37
N ALA A 128 -5.23 -3.49 -2.17
CA ALA A 128 -3.80 -3.40 -1.95
C ALA A 128 -3.02 -4.60 -2.50
N LYS A 129 -3.53 -5.82 -2.37
CA LYS A 129 -2.90 -7.01 -2.96
C LYS A 129 -2.80 -6.98 -4.49
N ARG A 130 -3.70 -6.28 -5.15
CA ARG A 130 -3.67 -6.11 -6.61
C ARG A 130 -2.66 -5.07 -7.06
N GLN A 131 -2.49 -4.00 -6.29
CA GLN A 131 -1.71 -2.83 -6.66
C GLN A 131 -0.37 -2.73 -5.89
N TRP A 132 -0.31 -3.21 -4.63
CA TRP A 132 0.76 -2.93 -3.68
C TRP A 132 1.02 -4.13 -2.76
N LYS A 133 1.53 -5.22 -3.29
CA LYS A 133 1.74 -6.50 -2.55
C LYS A 133 2.52 -6.35 -1.24
N GLN A 134 3.32 -5.29 -1.09
CA GLN A 134 4.21 -5.09 0.06
C GLN A 134 3.64 -4.18 1.14
N LEU A 135 2.79 -3.19 0.77
CA LEU A 135 2.29 -2.17 1.70
C LEU A 135 1.28 -2.66 2.74
N PHE A 136 0.49 -3.69 2.42
CA PHE A 136 -0.59 -4.13 3.29
C PHE A 136 -0.44 -5.60 3.63
N ARG A 137 0.48 -5.92 4.52
CA ARG A 137 0.54 -7.26 5.12
C ARG A 137 -0.45 -7.33 6.27
N LEU A 138 -1.53 -8.08 6.08
CA LEU A 138 -2.34 -8.52 7.19
C LEU A 138 -1.56 -9.59 7.94
N GLU A 139 -1.19 -9.28 9.17
CA GLU A 139 -0.64 -10.26 10.09
C GLU A 139 -1.66 -11.37 10.36
N ARG A 140 -1.17 -12.55 10.77
CA ARG A 140 -2.04 -13.69 11.10
C ARG A 140 -3.05 -13.36 12.20
N ARG A 141 -2.67 -12.48 13.13
CA ARG A 141 -3.51 -11.97 14.22
C ARG A 141 -4.69 -11.16 13.67
N ASP A 142 -4.43 -10.25 12.73
CA ASP A 142 -5.48 -9.39 12.16
C ASP A 142 -6.51 -10.19 11.37
N LYS A 143 -6.06 -11.19 10.62
CA LYS A 143 -6.96 -12.12 9.92
C LYS A 143 -7.84 -12.89 10.89
N LYS A 144 -7.28 -13.30 12.03
CA LYS A 144 -8.04 -13.98 13.07
C LYS A 144 -9.07 -13.06 13.68
N MET A 145 -8.71 -11.81 14.02
CA MET A 145 -9.66 -10.82 14.56
C MET A 145 -10.85 -10.56 13.62
N MET A 146 -10.58 -10.42 12.31
CA MET A 146 -11.65 -10.24 11.33
C MET A 146 -12.57 -11.46 11.25
N GLN A 147 -12.01 -12.66 11.33
CA GLN A 147 -12.78 -13.90 11.33
C GLN A 147 -13.63 -14.06 12.59
N ASP A 148 -13.13 -13.62 13.75
CA ASP A 148 -13.87 -13.65 15.02
C ASP A 148 -15.18 -12.85 14.91
N PHE A 149 -15.17 -11.64 14.34
CA PHE A 149 -16.38 -10.86 14.14
C PHE A 149 -17.40 -11.53 13.21
N GLU A 150 -16.96 -12.18 12.13
CA GLU A 150 -17.83 -12.92 11.23
C GLU A 150 -18.46 -14.15 11.95
N ASN A 151 -17.71 -14.81 12.82
CA ASN A 151 -18.17 -15.95 13.61
C ASN A 151 -19.20 -15.51 14.64
N TRP A 152 -18.89 -14.49 15.46
CA TRP A 152 -19.81 -13.96 16.48
C TRP A 152 -21.13 -13.47 15.89
N ARG A 153 -21.06 -12.79 14.71
CA ARG A 153 -22.26 -12.34 14.01
C ARG A 153 -23.13 -13.50 13.52
N ARG A 154 -22.51 -14.61 13.09
CA ARG A 154 -23.23 -15.83 12.73
C ARG A 154 -23.89 -16.48 13.94
N GLU A 155 -23.18 -16.62 15.04
CA GLU A 155 -23.69 -17.21 16.27
C GLU A 155 -24.90 -16.42 16.82
N LEU A 156 -24.84 -15.11 16.86
CA LEU A 156 -25.97 -14.26 17.28
C LEU A 156 -27.22 -14.40 16.39
N LYS A 157 -27.02 -14.52 15.07
CA LYS A 157 -28.13 -14.78 14.15
C LYS A 157 -28.80 -16.13 14.41
N TRP A 158 -28.01 -17.16 14.73
CA TRP A 158 -28.55 -18.47 15.10
C TRP A 158 -29.34 -18.44 16.40
N GLN A 159 -28.85 -17.77 17.44
CA GLN A 159 -29.55 -17.63 18.73
C GLN A 159 -30.88 -16.88 18.59
N LYS A 160 -31.00 -15.92 17.68
CA LYS A 160 -32.25 -15.19 17.41
C LYS A 160 -33.25 -15.97 16.54
N ALA A 161 -32.82 -16.95 15.80
CA ALA A 161 -33.65 -17.79 14.93
C ALA A 161 -34.15 -19.06 15.63
N SER A 162 -33.62 -19.38 16.81
CA SER A 162 -34.02 -20.50 17.67
C SER A 162 -34.97 -20.05 18.74
#